data_a7ad19bad82ba2a267057dcdba9f0283
#
_entry.id   a7ad19bad82ba2a267057dcdba9f0283
#
_cell.length_a   1.000
_cell.length_b   1.000
_cell.length_c   1.000
_cell.angle_alpha   90.00
_cell.angle_beta   90.00
_cell.angle_gamma   90.00
#
_symmetry.space_group_name_H-M   'P 1'
#
loop_
_entity.id
_entity.type
_entity.pdbx_description
1 polymer ?
#
loop_
_entity_poly.entity_id
_entity_poly.type
_entity_poly.pdbx_seq_one_letter_code
_entity_poly.pdbx_strand_id
1 'polypeptide(L)'
;MKEIYRERSLSMKEADQNCAADPDWFRKTTFTGMAVNPADFADTLSGLSDKLDYISECKADTLYLTDLFQATSNCSLRIIPEIGTSEDLHTLAANCRKAGIRLALEIPLSLSVDDPQSGAPCVLQTPAYFNAMLLQILELANEGASIFSLGVLPMIPEENLWKLHSLLRMTRMVCEIVCPGILLLGETDRPPAEAAAFGGTSDMPELHIVNSTQLMSDLWHTVATKDTALLRRGIDRAADLPQAPVFQNYLRNRNTVRWNLDYEFLKGSFITEGPHRDYLNEFLAGIFPDSFARGEIYVNPETEESELCGTTASLAGIERFDYEGNMEGVSRGIRYDVALHALLLSLPGIPVLRSGDEVGQLNDYTYKTDLSKAADPRWLHNGRFNWALARNRADAETIQGRIFNSLEQLESIRASHSVFAPEVSAHTLETWEKALLALVRETSKEKLICIYNFSDQDKVAWINEQDGTYTDLLTGVQRDAQAVEIPAFGFIWLMHTK
;
A
#
# COMPACT_ATOMS: atom_id res chain seq x y z
N MET A 1 8.19 -10.88 -29.28
CA MET A 1 6.99 -11.55 -28.76
C MET A 1 6.98 -13.07 -29.02
N LYS A 2 7.06 -13.52 -30.28
CA LYS A 2 6.95 -14.96 -30.60
C LYS A 2 8.11 -15.82 -30.04
N GLU A 3 9.32 -15.27 -30.00
CA GLU A 3 10.48 -15.89 -29.36
C GLU A 3 10.36 -15.92 -27.85
N ILE A 4 10.02 -14.78 -27.23
CA ILE A 4 9.81 -14.67 -25.78
C ILE A 4 8.75 -15.67 -25.31
N TYR A 5 7.61 -15.78 -26.02
CA TYR A 5 6.60 -16.79 -25.68
C TYR A 5 7.13 -18.23 -25.80
N ARG A 6 8.01 -18.53 -26.78
CA ARG A 6 8.61 -19.87 -26.91
C ARG A 6 9.50 -20.22 -25.73
N GLU A 7 10.28 -19.25 -25.25
CA GLU A 7 11.21 -19.38 -24.13
C GLU A 7 10.50 -19.50 -22.78
N ARG A 8 9.25 -19.04 -22.68
CA ARG A 8 8.45 -19.14 -21.46
C ARG A 8 8.28 -20.60 -21.02
N SER A 9 8.53 -20.91 -19.74
CA SER A 9 8.50 -22.27 -19.18
C SER A 9 7.10 -22.90 -19.29
N LEU A 10 7.04 -24.24 -19.30
CA LEU A 10 5.74 -24.95 -19.37
C LEU A 10 4.84 -24.61 -18.17
N SER A 11 5.41 -24.55 -16.97
CA SER A 11 4.64 -24.23 -15.75
C SER A 11 4.07 -22.81 -15.80
N MET A 12 4.80 -21.83 -16.39
CA MET A 12 4.29 -20.47 -16.58
C MET A 12 3.17 -20.44 -17.62
N LYS A 13 3.31 -21.20 -18.73
CA LYS A 13 2.25 -21.30 -19.75
C LYS A 13 0.97 -21.93 -19.20
N GLU A 14 1.09 -22.91 -18.31
CA GLU A 14 -0.07 -23.52 -17.63
C GLU A 14 -0.74 -22.50 -16.67
N ALA A 15 0.06 -21.74 -15.91
CA ALA A 15 -0.46 -20.66 -15.06
C ALA A 15 -1.16 -19.57 -15.89
N ASP A 16 -0.57 -19.17 -17.03
CA ASP A 16 -1.15 -18.22 -17.97
C ASP A 16 -2.50 -18.69 -18.53
N GLN A 17 -2.63 -20.00 -18.86
CA GLN A 17 -3.88 -20.57 -19.33
C GLN A 17 -4.98 -20.50 -18.26
N ASN A 18 -4.63 -20.76 -17.01
CA ASN A 18 -5.58 -20.64 -15.90
C ASN A 18 -6.05 -19.18 -15.71
N CYS A 19 -5.12 -18.22 -15.77
CA CYS A 19 -5.46 -16.80 -15.68
C CYS A 19 -6.29 -16.32 -16.89
N ALA A 20 -5.97 -16.80 -18.09
CA ALA A 20 -6.75 -16.48 -19.29
C ALA A 20 -8.18 -17.06 -19.26
N ALA A 21 -8.40 -18.18 -18.53
CA ALA A 21 -9.74 -18.77 -18.34
C ALA A 21 -10.61 -17.98 -17.36
N ASP A 22 -10.01 -17.24 -16.40
CA ASP A 22 -10.68 -16.33 -15.48
C ASP A 22 -9.89 -15.00 -15.42
N PRO A 23 -10.10 -14.07 -16.36
CA PRO A 23 -9.34 -12.81 -16.43
C PRO A 23 -9.47 -11.93 -15.19
N ASP A 24 -10.52 -12.13 -14.39
CA ASP A 24 -10.79 -11.38 -13.15
C ASP A 24 -10.32 -12.12 -11.88
N TRP A 25 -9.48 -13.15 -12.01
CA TRP A 25 -8.98 -13.95 -10.89
C TRP A 25 -8.37 -13.08 -9.77
N PHE A 26 -7.67 -12.01 -10.12
CA PHE A 26 -7.01 -11.11 -9.18
C PHE A 26 -7.97 -10.27 -8.34
N ARG A 27 -9.23 -10.13 -8.76
CA ARG A 27 -10.29 -9.45 -7.99
C ARG A 27 -10.87 -10.33 -6.90
N LYS A 28 -10.82 -11.64 -7.11
CA LYS A 28 -11.41 -12.68 -6.23
C LYS A 28 -10.41 -13.24 -5.23
N THR A 29 -9.12 -13.04 -5.49
CA THR A 29 -8.05 -13.57 -4.64
C THR A 29 -7.63 -12.52 -3.60
N THR A 30 -7.61 -12.91 -2.33
CA THR A 30 -7.04 -12.06 -1.28
C THR A 30 -5.53 -12.03 -1.43
N PHE A 31 -4.96 -10.82 -1.59
CA PHE A 31 -3.52 -10.59 -1.61
C PHE A 31 -3.11 -9.80 -0.38
N THR A 32 -1.90 -10.07 0.13
CA THR A 32 -1.22 -9.21 1.09
C THR A 32 0.20 -8.99 0.59
N GLY A 33 0.55 -7.74 0.33
CA GLY A 33 1.83 -7.36 -0.21
C GLY A 33 2.81 -6.89 0.87
N MET A 34 4.10 -7.13 0.64
CA MET A 34 5.18 -6.52 1.40
C MET A 34 6.13 -5.81 0.43
N ALA A 35 6.34 -4.50 0.65
CA ALA A 35 7.25 -3.70 -0.17
C ALA A 35 8.62 -3.61 0.50
N VAL A 36 9.66 -4.02 -0.21
CA VAL A 36 11.03 -4.00 0.27
C VAL A 36 11.96 -3.32 -0.73
N ASN A 37 12.94 -2.59 -0.23
CA ASN A 37 14.13 -2.22 -0.99
C ASN A 37 15.20 -3.30 -0.71
N PRO A 38 15.65 -4.06 -1.72
CA PRO A 38 16.61 -5.16 -1.48
C PRO A 38 17.89 -4.72 -0.78
N ALA A 39 18.42 -3.53 -1.12
CA ALA A 39 19.64 -3.01 -0.52
C ALA A 39 19.48 -2.71 0.97
N ASP A 40 18.33 -2.16 1.38
CA ASP A 40 18.08 -1.80 2.79
C ASP A 40 17.61 -2.99 3.63
N PHE A 41 16.94 -3.97 3.00
CA PHE A 41 16.37 -5.12 3.69
C PHE A 41 17.36 -6.27 3.85
N ALA A 42 18.14 -6.58 2.80
CA ALA A 42 18.98 -7.79 2.77
C ALA A 42 20.32 -7.61 2.03
N ASP A 43 20.74 -6.38 1.80
CA ASP A 43 21.94 -5.97 1.07
C ASP A 43 21.89 -6.32 -0.43
N THR A 44 21.44 -7.52 -0.80
CA THR A 44 21.46 -8.04 -2.17
C THR A 44 20.23 -8.90 -2.47
N LEU A 45 20.00 -9.21 -3.75
CA LEU A 45 18.96 -10.16 -4.18
C LEU A 45 19.20 -11.57 -3.64
N SER A 46 20.48 -12.00 -3.56
CA SER A 46 20.83 -13.28 -2.94
C SER A 46 20.48 -13.29 -1.45
N GLY A 47 20.86 -12.21 -0.72
CA GLY A 47 20.50 -12.05 0.67
C GLY A 47 18.99 -12.01 0.90
N LEU A 48 18.23 -11.44 -0.03
CA LEU A 48 16.78 -11.42 0.01
C LEU A 48 16.18 -12.83 -0.18
N SER A 49 16.77 -13.66 -1.04
CA SER A 49 16.39 -15.07 -1.16
C SER A 49 16.49 -15.84 0.17
N ASP A 50 17.48 -15.51 1.00
CA ASP A 50 17.66 -16.11 2.33
C ASP A 50 16.64 -15.61 3.38
N LYS A 51 15.82 -14.60 3.02
CA LYS A 51 14.79 -14.01 3.88
C LYS A 51 13.35 -14.36 3.49
N LEU A 52 13.15 -15.21 2.52
CA LEU A 52 11.80 -15.59 2.06
C LEU A 52 10.98 -16.29 3.16
N ASP A 53 11.63 -17.05 4.05
CA ASP A 53 10.94 -17.64 5.19
C ASP A 53 10.35 -16.58 6.13
N TYR A 54 11.10 -15.49 6.38
CA TYR A 54 10.61 -14.36 7.15
C TYR A 54 9.40 -13.67 6.47
N ILE A 55 9.46 -13.47 5.15
CA ILE A 55 8.36 -12.88 4.37
C ILE A 55 7.12 -13.79 4.43
N SER A 56 7.31 -15.11 4.36
CA SER A 56 6.22 -16.07 4.52
C SER A 56 5.64 -16.09 5.94
N GLU A 57 6.47 -15.88 6.96
CA GLU A 57 6.05 -15.73 8.36
C GLU A 57 5.16 -14.47 8.53
N CYS A 58 5.50 -13.37 7.83
CA CYS A 58 4.65 -12.18 7.73
C CYS A 58 3.35 -12.39 6.94
N LYS A 59 3.03 -13.62 6.50
CA LYS A 59 1.85 -13.93 5.66
C LYS A 59 1.75 -13.12 4.36
N ALA A 60 2.81 -12.48 3.93
CA ALA A 60 2.85 -11.77 2.65
C ALA A 60 2.97 -12.79 1.50
N ASP A 61 2.02 -12.76 0.58
CA ASP A 61 2.00 -13.59 -0.61
C ASP A 61 2.48 -12.86 -1.88
N THR A 62 2.81 -11.58 -1.73
CA THR A 62 3.31 -10.72 -2.80
C THR A 62 4.48 -9.88 -2.29
N LEU A 63 5.63 -10.02 -2.94
CA LEU A 63 6.86 -9.28 -2.63
C LEU A 63 7.07 -8.19 -3.68
N TYR A 64 6.95 -6.92 -3.28
CA TYR A 64 7.19 -5.76 -4.13
C TYR A 64 8.64 -5.28 -3.95
N LEU A 65 9.45 -5.37 -5.02
CA LEU A 65 10.81 -4.84 -5.04
C LEU A 65 10.82 -3.39 -5.53
N THR A 66 11.27 -2.49 -4.67
CA THR A 66 11.47 -1.08 -5.02
C THR A 66 12.95 -0.80 -5.23
N ASP A 67 13.29 0.23 -6.03
CA ASP A 67 14.66 0.72 -6.23
C ASP A 67 15.66 -0.34 -6.74
N LEU A 68 15.16 -1.31 -7.52
CA LEU A 68 15.98 -2.39 -8.08
C LEU A 68 16.76 -1.98 -9.32
N PHE A 69 16.18 -1.07 -10.12
CA PHE A 69 16.70 -0.74 -11.44
C PHE A 69 17.24 0.68 -11.54
N GLN A 70 18.25 0.84 -12.39
CA GLN A 70 18.72 2.15 -12.86
C GLN A 70 18.55 2.25 -14.37
N ALA A 71 18.21 3.46 -14.85
CA ALA A 71 18.11 3.74 -16.27
C ALA A 71 19.50 3.73 -16.93
N THR A 72 19.57 3.17 -18.13
CA THR A 72 20.74 3.26 -18.99
C THR A 72 20.58 4.40 -19.99
N SER A 73 21.68 4.77 -20.68
CA SER A 73 21.66 5.78 -21.75
C SER A 73 20.72 5.46 -22.92
N ASN A 74 20.30 4.20 -23.05
CA ASN A 74 19.37 3.74 -24.09
C ASN A 74 17.94 3.56 -23.57
N CYS A 75 17.61 4.15 -22.42
CA CYS A 75 16.30 4.03 -21.76
C CYS A 75 15.87 2.58 -21.42
N SER A 76 16.78 1.64 -21.42
CA SER A 76 16.58 0.32 -20.83
C SER A 76 16.92 0.35 -19.34
N LEU A 77 16.29 -0.50 -18.56
CA LEU A 77 16.58 -0.64 -17.15
C LEU A 77 17.61 -1.75 -16.94
N ARG A 78 18.51 -1.52 -16.01
CA ARG A 78 19.48 -2.52 -15.58
C ARG A 78 19.43 -2.62 -14.06
N ILE A 79 19.54 -3.83 -13.54
CA ILE A 79 19.68 -4.04 -12.08
C ILE A 79 20.89 -3.24 -11.57
N ILE A 80 20.73 -2.57 -10.46
CA ILE A 80 21.82 -1.84 -9.79
C ILE A 80 22.90 -2.87 -9.41
N PRO A 81 24.15 -2.72 -9.89
CA PRO A 81 25.19 -3.76 -9.75
C PRO A 81 25.50 -4.17 -8.31
N GLU A 82 25.34 -3.23 -7.39
CA GLU A 82 25.57 -3.44 -5.96
C GLU A 82 24.49 -4.33 -5.31
N ILE A 83 23.30 -4.41 -5.92
CA ILE A 83 22.16 -5.21 -5.43
C ILE A 83 22.24 -6.63 -6.01
N GLY A 84 22.70 -6.81 -7.23
CA GLY A 84 22.81 -8.13 -7.84
C GLY A 84 22.83 -8.16 -9.35
N THR A 85 22.63 -9.35 -9.90
CA THR A 85 22.64 -9.66 -11.33
C THR A 85 21.29 -10.18 -11.81
N SER A 86 21.12 -10.36 -13.10
CA SER A 86 19.93 -11.02 -13.68
C SER A 86 19.82 -12.50 -13.21
N GLU A 87 20.94 -13.19 -13.00
CA GLU A 87 20.96 -14.56 -12.48
C GLU A 87 20.44 -14.61 -11.02
N ASP A 88 20.81 -13.61 -10.20
CA ASP A 88 20.31 -13.49 -8.84
C ASP A 88 18.79 -13.22 -8.83
N LEU A 89 18.30 -12.37 -9.74
CA LEU A 89 16.86 -12.10 -9.88
C LEU A 89 16.10 -13.37 -10.34
N HIS A 90 16.65 -14.10 -11.30
CA HIS A 90 16.08 -15.39 -11.74
C HIS A 90 15.96 -16.38 -10.58
N THR A 91 17.04 -16.49 -9.79
CA THR A 91 17.09 -17.36 -8.62
C THR A 91 16.06 -16.94 -7.56
N LEU A 92 15.98 -15.65 -7.26
CA LEU A 92 14.98 -15.10 -6.34
C LEU A 92 13.56 -15.39 -6.82
N ALA A 93 13.26 -15.14 -8.11
CA ALA A 93 11.95 -15.39 -8.69
C ALA A 93 11.56 -16.88 -8.62
N ALA A 94 12.52 -17.79 -8.85
CA ALA A 94 12.30 -19.22 -8.71
C ALA A 94 12.03 -19.62 -7.24
N ASN A 95 12.73 -19.03 -6.28
CA ASN A 95 12.55 -19.28 -4.86
C ASN A 95 11.22 -18.69 -4.36
N CYS A 96 10.85 -17.48 -4.77
CA CYS A 96 9.53 -16.88 -4.49
C CYS A 96 8.40 -17.80 -4.96
N ARG A 97 8.49 -18.30 -6.19
CA ARG A 97 7.47 -19.22 -6.74
C ARG A 97 7.34 -20.50 -5.93
N LYS A 98 8.47 -21.08 -5.48
CA LYS A 98 8.46 -22.27 -4.60
C LYS A 98 7.82 -21.99 -3.24
N ALA A 99 8.00 -20.79 -2.72
CA ALA A 99 7.40 -20.32 -1.48
C ALA A 99 5.91 -19.88 -1.65
N GLY A 100 5.38 -19.88 -2.87
CA GLY A 100 4.02 -19.37 -3.14
C GLY A 100 3.91 -17.84 -3.13
N ILE A 101 5.05 -17.13 -3.20
CA ILE A 101 5.13 -15.67 -3.19
C ILE A 101 5.17 -15.15 -4.64
N ARG A 102 4.32 -14.18 -4.96
CA ARG A 102 4.36 -13.44 -6.22
C ARG A 102 5.44 -12.38 -6.17
N LEU A 103 6.19 -12.26 -7.26
CA LEU A 103 7.21 -11.23 -7.37
C LEU A 103 6.66 -10.03 -8.16
N ALA A 104 6.69 -8.86 -7.55
CA ALA A 104 6.31 -7.59 -8.16
C ALA A 104 7.56 -6.73 -8.37
N LEU A 105 7.74 -6.20 -9.59
CA LEU A 105 8.87 -5.37 -9.98
C LEU A 105 8.39 -3.98 -10.40
N GLU A 106 9.14 -2.96 -10.02
CA GLU A 106 8.88 -1.59 -10.46
C GLU A 106 9.66 -1.29 -11.75
N ILE A 107 8.94 -0.90 -12.81
CA ILE A 107 9.47 -0.43 -14.09
C ILE A 107 8.89 0.97 -14.33
N PRO A 108 9.41 2.01 -13.66
CA PRO A 108 8.79 3.32 -13.69
C PRO A 108 8.91 3.98 -15.07
N LEU A 109 7.79 4.48 -15.57
CA LEU A 109 7.73 5.25 -16.82
C LEU A 109 8.57 6.52 -16.75
N SER A 110 8.74 7.09 -15.56
CA SER A 110 9.51 8.30 -15.29
C SER A 110 11.04 8.13 -15.42
N LEU A 111 11.55 6.90 -15.41
CA LEU A 111 12.99 6.64 -15.66
C LEU A 111 13.36 6.67 -17.14
N SER A 112 12.39 6.81 -18.06
CA SER A 112 12.68 7.12 -19.44
C SER A 112 13.20 8.56 -19.53
N VAL A 113 14.24 8.79 -20.35
CA VAL A 113 14.80 10.12 -20.58
C VAL A 113 13.69 11.10 -20.96
N ASP A 114 13.55 12.19 -20.22
CA ASP A 114 12.57 13.21 -20.53
C ASP A 114 12.89 13.91 -21.85
N ASP A 115 11.85 14.23 -22.62
CA ASP A 115 12.01 15.10 -23.77
C ASP A 115 12.34 16.52 -23.29
N PRO A 116 13.50 17.09 -23.66
CA PRO A 116 13.91 18.41 -23.19
C PRO A 116 12.95 19.55 -23.53
N GLN A 117 12.02 19.33 -24.49
CA GLN A 117 11.08 20.36 -24.94
C GLN A 117 9.73 20.30 -24.26
N SER A 118 9.26 19.10 -23.90
CA SER A 118 7.91 18.91 -23.34
C SER A 118 7.90 18.43 -21.89
N GLY A 119 9.06 18.01 -21.35
CA GLY A 119 9.15 17.36 -20.03
C GLY A 119 8.41 16.01 -19.95
N ALA A 120 7.85 15.53 -21.07
CA ALA A 120 7.15 14.26 -21.09
C ALA A 120 8.11 13.09 -21.30
N PRO A 121 7.90 11.93 -20.65
CA PRO A 121 8.73 10.76 -20.84
C PRO A 121 8.84 10.34 -22.31
N CYS A 122 10.04 10.05 -22.80
CA CYS A 122 10.28 9.63 -24.18
C CYS A 122 9.47 8.40 -24.59
N VAL A 123 9.10 7.54 -23.64
CA VAL A 123 8.24 6.36 -23.87
C VAL A 123 6.87 6.72 -24.45
N LEU A 124 6.35 7.91 -24.13
CA LEU A 124 5.06 8.40 -24.65
C LEU A 124 5.17 8.99 -26.08
N GLN A 125 6.36 9.23 -26.56
CA GLN A 125 6.58 9.95 -27.81
C GLN A 125 7.27 9.11 -28.89
N THR A 126 8.07 8.12 -28.48
CA THR A 126 8.93 7.38 -29.39
C THR A 126 8.61 5.89 -29.39
N PRO A 127 8.14 5.32 -30.52
CA PRO A 127 7.82 3.88 -30.60
C PRO A 127 9.00 2.96 -30.21
N ALA A 128 10.24 3.41 -30.42
CA ALA A 128 11.42 2.64 -30.02
C ALA A 128 11.52 2.43 -28.50
N TYR A 129 11.28 3.49 -27.72
CA TYR A 129 11.31 3.40 -26.25
C TYR A 129 10.13 2.59 -25.70
N PHE A 130 8.94 2.74 -26.28
CA PHE A 130 7.80 1.91 -25.93
C PHE A 130 8.10 0.43 -26.16
N ASN A 131 8.66 0.09 -27.34
CA ASN A 131 9.01 -1.31 -27.64
C ASN A 131 10.09 -1.85 -26.70
N ALA A 132 11.10 -1.04 -26.33
CA ALA A 132 12.14 -1.45 -25.38
C ALA A 132 11.56 -1.75 -23.99
N MET A 133 10.71 -0.87 -23.47
CA MET A 133 9.99 -1.07 -22.21
C MET A 133 9.12 -2.34 -22.25
N LEU A 134 8.36 -2.52 -23.31
CA LEU A 134 7.46 -3.66 -23.45
C LEU A 134 8.24 -4.98 -23.52
N LEU A 135 9.33 -5.03 -24.30
CA LEU A 135 10.20 -6.21 -24.36
C LEU A 135 10.77 -6.53 -22.98
N GLN A 136 11.21 -5.53 -22.24
CA GLN A 136 11.76 -5.72 -20.89
C GLN A 136 10.71 -6.29 -19.92
N ILE A 137 9.45 -5.81 -19.95
CA ILE A 137 8.35 -6.39 -19.17
C ILE A 137 8.20 -7.88 -19.51
N LEU A 138 8.18 -8.24 -20.79
CA LEU A 138 8.00 -9.63 -21.22
C LEU A 138 9.19 -10.52 -20.85
N GLU A 139 10.43 -10.01 -20.95
CA GLU A 139 11.65 -10.72 -20.53
C GLU A 139 11.60 -10.98 -19.00
N LEU A 140 11.32 -9.96 -18.19
CA LEU A 140 11.21 -10.09 -16.74
C LEU A 140 10.02 -10.98 -16.32
N ALA A 141 8.94 -11.03 -17.11
CA ALA A 141 7.85 -11.98 -16.90
C ALA A 141 8.31 -13.43 -17.16
N ASN A 142 9.26 -13.66 -18.07
CA ASN A 142 9.87 -14.96 -18.27
C ASN A 142 10.86 -15.33 -17.15
N GLU A 143 11.50 -14.34 -16.51
CA GLU A 143 12.27 -14.58 -15.27
C GLU A 143 11.39 -14.98 -14.09
N GLY A 144 10.11 -14.66 -14.12
CA GLY A 144 9.14 -15.10 -13.10
C GLY A 144 8.45 -13.99 -12.33
N ALA A 145 8.67 -12.74 -12.71
CA ALA A 145 7.86 -11.64 -12.17
C ALA A 145 6.42 -11.73 -12.66
N SER A 146 5.47 -11.42 -11.80
CA SER A 146 4.03 -11.55 -12.08
C SER A 146 3.24 -10.24 -11.92
N ILE A 147 3.84 -9.22 -11.30
CA ILE A 147 3.24 -7.88 -11.20
C ILE A 147 4.28 -6.85 -11.64
N PHE A 148 3.86 -5.92 -12.50
CA PHE A 148 4.71 -4.84 -12.97
C PHE A 148 4.11 -3.49 -12.58
N SER A 149 4.80 -2.80 -11.66
CA SER A 149 4.48 -1.41 -11.34
C SER A 149 5.13 -0.49 -12.36
N LEU A 150 4.32 0.30 -13.03
CA LEU A 150 4.79 1.33 -13.96
C LEU A 150 5.20 2.62 -13.24
N GLY A 151 5.29 2.57 -11.89
CA GLY A 151 5.60 3.70 -11.04
C GLY A 151 4.53 4.78 -11.04
N VAL A 152 4.93 6.01 -10.68
CA VAL A 152 4.04 7.17 -10.73
C VAL A 152 3.74 7.51 -12.18
N LEU A 153 2.46 7.50 -12.53
CA LEU A 153 2.01 7.86 -13.88
C LEU A 153 2.29 9.35 -14.14
N PRO A 154 2.88 9.69 -15.29
CA PRO A 154 3.29 11.06 -15.55
C PRO A 154 2.09 12.03 -15.56
N MET A 155 2.29 13.18 -14.95
CA MET A 155 1.36 14.30 -15.03
C MET A 155 1.55 14.98 -16.39
N ILE A 156 0.65 14.72 -17.30
CA ILE A 156 0.66 15.27 -18.66
C ILE A 156 -0.58 16.11 -18.90
N PRO A 157 -0.51 17.14 -19.77
CA PRO A 157 -1.65 17.95 -20.13
C PRO A 157 -2.84 17.09 -20.64
N GLU A 158 -4.05 17.51 -20.32
CA GLU A 158 -5.26 16.75 -20.63
C GLU A 158 -5.39 16.44 -22.12
N GLU A 159 -5.01 17.36 -22.98
CA GLU A 159 -5.00 17.18 -24.44
C GLU A 159 -4.06 16.06 -24.92
N ASN A 160 -3.09 15.63 -24.08
CA ASN A 160 -2.16 14.56 -24.38
C ASN A 160 -2.45 13.27 -23.58
N LEU A 161 -3.38 13.28 -22.65
CA LEU A 161 -3.70 12.14 -21.77
C LEU A 161 -4.07 10.87 -22.57
N TRP A 162 -4.66 11.02 -23.74
CA TRP A 162 -4.94 9.92 -24.66
C TRP A 162 -3.69 9.10 -25.07
N LYS A 163 -2.50 9.72 -25.09
CA LYS A 163 -1.24 9.02 -25.39
C LYS A 163 -0.91 8.02 -24.28
N LEU A 164 -1.06 8.44 -23.02
CA LEU A 164 -0.85 7.56 -21.87
C LEU A 164 -1.85 6.41 -21.88
N HIS A 165 -3.14 6.70 -22.05
CA HIS A 165 -4.17 5.67 -22.18
C HIS A 165 -3.87 4.69 -23.31
N SER A 166 -3.44 5.18 -24.48
CA SER A 166 -3.08 4.33 -25.63
C SER A 166 -1.87 3.42 -25.29
N LEU A 167 -0.86 3.95 -24.60
CA LEU A 167 0.31 3.18 -24.17
C LEU A 167 -0.11 2.08 -23.18
N LEU A 168 -0.92 2.41 -22.18
CA LEU A 168 -1.40 1.44 -21.19
C LEU A 168 -2.21 0.32 -21.85
N ARG A 169 -3.14 0.65 -22.75
CA ARG A 169 -3.93 -0.32 -23.54
C ARG A 169 -3.06 -1.24 -24.37
N MET A 170 -2.09 -0.68 -25.08
CA MET A 170 -1.17 -1.48 -25.93
C MET A 170 -0.32 -2.40 -25.05
N THR A 171 0.19 -1.92 -23.92
CA THR A 171 0.94 -2.74 -22.96
C THR A 171 0.06 -3.88 -22.44
N ARG A 172 -1.15 -3.57 -21.97
CA ARG A 172 -2.11 -4.55 -21.50
C ARG A 172 -2.40 -5.61 -22.55
N MET A 173 -2.77 -5.20 -23.75
CA MET A 173 -3.11 -6.10 -24.86
C MET A 173 -1.96 -7.06 -25.20
N VAL A 174 -0.73 -6.57 -25.26
CA VAL A 174 0.43 -7.43 -25.57
C VAL A 174 0.69 -8.41 -24.44
N CYS A 175 0.58 -7.96 -23.17
CA CYS A 175 0.75 -8.83 -22.02
C CYS A 175 -0.32 -9.93 -21.97
N GLU A 176 -1.57 -9.63 -22.25
CA GLU A 176 -2.65 -10.61 -22.30
C GLU A 176 -2.45 -11.68 -23.41
N ILE A 177 -1.77 -11.32 -24.52
CA ILE A 177 -1.46 -12.28 -25.59
C ILE A 177 -0.27 -13.16 -25.22
N VAL A 178 0.75 -12.62 -24.56
CA VAL A 178 2.05 -13.30 -24.36
C VAL A 178 2.15 -13.96 -22.99
N CYS A 179 1.65 -13.31 -21.97
CA CYS A 179 1.75 -13.72 -20.54
C CYS A 179 0.54 -13.24 -19.73
N PRO A 180 -0.66 -13.77 -20.01
CA PRO A 180 -1.93 -13.30 -19.41
C PRO A 180 -1.99 -13.45 -17.88
N GLY A 181 -1.04 -14.13 -17.25
CA GLY A 181 -0.92 -14.25 -15.80
C GLY A 181 -0.29 -13.05 -15.10
N ILE A 182 0.25 -12.05 -15.83
CA ILE A 182 0.83 -10.86 -15.20
C ILE A 182 -0.19 -9.77 -14.94
N LEU A 183 0.07 -8.95 -13.92
CA LEU A 183 -0.72 -7.78 -13.56
C LEU A 183 0.07 -6.49 -13.79
N LEU A 184 -0.60 -5.46 -14.30
CA LEU A 184 -0.05 -4.12 -14.47
C LEU A 184 -0.59 -3.20 -13.39
N LEU A 185 0.31 -2.48 -12.72
CA LEU A 185 0.03 -1.51 -11.65
C LEU A 185 0.54 -0.13 -12.07
N GLY A 186 -0.20 0.92 -11.75
CA GLY A 186 0.26 2.31 -11.84
C GLY A 186 -0.09 3.09 -10.59
N GLU A 187 0.74 4.08 -10.23
CA GLU A 187 0.51 4.98 -9.10
C GLU A 187 0.06 6.36 -9.61
N THR A 188 -0.89 6.99 -8.91
CA THR A 188 -1.35 8.34 -9.24
C THR A 188 -1.80 9.09 -8.00
N ASP A 189 -1.53 10.40 -7.98
CA ASP A 189 -2.03 11.33 -6.97
C ASP A 189 -3.44 11.89 -7.30
N ARG A 190 -4.06 11.43 -8.40
CA ARG A 190 -5.40 11.86 -8.79
C ARG A 190 -6.46 11.33 -7.83
N PRO A 191 -7.57 12.05 -7.66
CA PRO A 191 -8.71 11.56 -6.89
C PRO A 191 -9.18 10.18 -7.38
N PRO A 192 -9.79 9.33 -6.52
CA PRO A 192 -10.14 7.95 -6.86
C PRO A 192 -10.96 7.79 -8.14
N ALA A 193 -11.88 8.72 -8.42
CA ALA A 193 -12.69 8.69 -9.63
C ALA A 193 -11.86 8.88 -10.92
N GLU A 194 -10.85 9.75 -10.89
CA GLU A 194 -9.93 9.96 -12.01
C GLU A 194 -8.89 8.82 -12.07
N ALA A 195 -8.42 8.36 -10.92
CA ALA A 195 -7.52 7.21 -10.81
C ALA A 195 -8.16 5.94 -11.41
N ALA A 196 -9.46 5.74 -11.20
CA ALA A 196 -10.21 4.62 -11.74
C ALA A 196 -10.25 4.61 -13.28
N ALA A 197 -10.14 5.78 -13.93
CA ALA A 197 -10.11 5.86 -15.39
C ALA A 197 -8.90 5.12 -16.00
N PHE A 198 -7.80 4.95 -15.27
CA PHE A 198 -6.65 4.16 -15.71
C PHE A 198 -6.87 2.65 -15.71
N GLY A 199 -8.02 2.17 -15.21
CA GLY A 199 -8.48 0.80 -15.42
C GLY A 199 -8.98 0.55 -16.85
N GLY A 200 -9.30 1.61 -17.58
CA GLY A 200 -9.91 1.54 -18.91
C GLY A 200 -11.38 1.12 -18.85
N THR A 201 -11.84 0.47 -19.90
CA THR A 201 -13.20 -0.08 -20.02
C THR A 201 -13.15 -1.58 -20.23
N SER A 202 -14.29 -2.28 -20.13
CA SER A 202 -14.38 -3.73 -20.43
C SER A 202 -13.85 -4.09 -21.81
N ASP A 203 -14.10 -3.23 -22.81
CA ASP A 203 -13.68 -3.46 -24.19
C ASP A 203 -12.25 -2.99 -24.47
N MET A 204 -11.72 -2.11 -23.64
CA MET A 204 -10.38 -1.53 -23.77
C MET A 204 -9.73 -1.42 -22.38
N PRO A 205 -9.36 -2.55 -21.76
CA PRO A 205 -8.74 -2.56 -20.44
C PRO A 205 -7.33 -1.95 -20.46
N GLU A 206 -6.95 -1.30 -19.37
CA GLU A 206 -5.64 -0.67 -19.20
C GLU A 206 -4.92 -1.31 -18.00
N LEU A 207 -4.90 -0.67 -16.84
CA LEU A 207 -4.26 -1.25 -15.65
C LEU A 207 -5.19 -2.24 -14.94
N HIS A 208 -4.60 -3.24 -14.32
CA HIS A 208 -5.31 -4.15 -13.42
C HIS A 208 -5.48 -3.51 -12.04
N ILE A 209 -4.42 -2.82 -11.59
CA ILE A 209 -4.27 -2.29 -10.24
C ILE A 209 -3.87 -0.82 -10.36
N VAL A 210 -4.46 0.01 -9.52
CA VAL A 210 -4.07 1.42 -9.39
C VAL A 210 -3.78 1.72 -7.92
N ASN A 211 -2.65 2.35 -7.67
CA ASN A 211 -2.27 2.87 -6.38
C ASN A 211 -2.71 4.33 -6.28
N SER A 212 -3.59 4.64 -5.32
CA SER A 212 -4.05 6.00 -5.05
C SER A 212 -3.55 6.47 -3.69
N THR A 213 -2.89 7.63 -3.68
CA THR A 213 -2.37 8.22 -2.43
C THR A 213 -3.48 8.82 -1.55
N GLN A 214 -4.70 8.96 -2.08
CA GLN A 214 -5.83 9.58 -1.39
C GLN A 214 -6.14 8.93 -0.04
N LEU A 215 -6.23 7.59 -0.01
CA LEU A 215 -6.55 6.87 1.22
C LEU A 215 -5.51 7.11 2.32
N MET A 216 -4.23 7.11 1.96
CA MET A 216 -3.13 7.42 2.90
C MET A 216 -3.31 8.83 3.48
N SER A 217 -3.59 9.82 2.64
CA SER A 217 -3.83 11.20 3.07
C SER A 217 -5.03 11.32 4.01
N ASP A 218 -6.17 10.72 3.65
CA ASP A 218 -7.40 10.75 4.44
C ASP A 218 -7.23 10.05 5.78
N LEU A 219 -6.43 8.96 5.82
CA LEU A 219 -6.15 8.24 7.05
C LEU A 219 -5.30 9.07 8.01
N TRP A 220 -4.16 9.63 7.54
CA TRP A 220 -3.30 10.44 8.40
C TRP A 220 -3.96 11.77 8.80
N HIS A 221 -4.83 12.33 7.95
CA HIS A 221 -5.73 13.41 8.34
C HIS A 221 -6.61 12.99 9.54
N THR A 222 -7.23 11.82 9.46
CA THR A 222 -8.11 11.29 10.53
C THR A 222 -7.33 11.05 11.82
N VAL A 223 -6.08 10.56 11.75
CA VAL A 223 -5.19 10.39 12.90
C VAL A 223 -4.93 11.74 13.61
N ALA A 224 -4.66 12.80 12.85
CA ALA A 224 -4.36 14.12 13.41
C ALA A 224 -5.61 14.84 13.95
N THR A 225 -6.75 14.71 13.27
CA THR A 225 -7.96 15.47 13.59
C THR A 225 -8.95 14.72 14.47
N LYS A 226 -8.85 13.39 14.56
CA LYS A 226 -9.84 12.49 15.18
C LYS A 226 -11.24 12.64 14.54
N ASP A 227 -11.32 13.10 13.29
CA ASP A 227 -12.57 13.25 12.52
C ASP A 227 -12.54 12.35 11.30
N THR A 228 -13.44 11.35 11.27
CA THR A 228 -13.49 10.32 10.23
C THR A 228 -14.28 10.73 8.99
N ALA A 229 -14.87 11.93 8.94
CA ALA A 229 -15.81 12.33 7.89
C ALA A 229 -15.19 12.27 6.48
N LEU A 230 -13.93 12.72 6.33
CA LEU A 230 -13.23 12.69 5.06
C LEU A 230 -12.91 11.26 4.62
N LEU A 231 -12.40 10.44 5.55
CA LEU A 231 -12.08 9.03 5.30
C LEU A 231 -13.34 8.21 4.93
N ARG A 232 -14.45 8.42 5.65
CA ARG A 232 -15.77 7.82 5.32
C ARG A 232 -16.19 8.17 3.89
N ARG A 233 -16.12 9.46 3.54
CA ARG A 233 -16.44 9.93 2.20
C ARG A 233 -15.57 9.28 1.12
N GLY A 234 -14.26 9.12 1.38
CA GLY A 234 -13.34 8.46 0.47
C GLY A 234 -13.70 7.00 0.24
N ILE A 235 -14.02 6.25 1.30
CA ILE A 235 -14.43 4.85 1.24
C ILE A 235 -15.74 4.69 0.45
N ASP A 236 -16.77 5.46 0.78
CA ASP A 236 -18.09 5.37 0.11
C ASP A 236 -17.99 5.74 -1.37
N ARG A 237 -17.24 6.79 -1.71
CA ARG A 237 -17.00 7.16 -3.11
C ARG A 237 -16.25 6.07 -3.90
N ALA A 238 -15.29 5.40 -3.28
CA ALA A 238 -14.59 4.31 -3.93
C ALA A 238 -15.52 3.11 -4.19
N ALA A 239 -16.46 2.85 -3.28
CA ALA A 239 -17.48 1.80 -3.43
C ALA A 239 -18.45 2.04 -4.60
N ASP A 240 -18.73 3.30 -4.88
CA ASP A 240 -19.68 3.71 -5.95
C ASP A 240 -19.03 3.74 -7.36
N LEU A 241 -17.72 3.49 -7.48
CA LEU A 241 -17.04 3.54 -8.77
C LEU A 241 -17.37 2.29 -9.61
N PRO A 242 -18.02 2.45 -10.78
CA PRO A 242 -18.32 1.32 -11.65
C PRO A 242 -17.02 0.79 -12.29
N GLN A 243 -16.82 -0.53 -12.27
CA GLN A 243 -15.72 -1.21 -12.97
C GLN A 243 -14.33 -0.64 -12.67
N ALA A 244 -14.12 -0.09 -11.46
CA ALA A 244 -12.83 0.42 -11.05
C ALA A 244 -11.74 -0.67 -11.13
N PRO A 245 -10.49 -0.30 -11.41
CA PRO A 245 -9.35 -1.20 -11.20
C PRO A 245 -9.31 -1.60 -9.72
N VAL A 246 -8.61 -2.68 -9.41
CA VAL A 246 -8.34 -2.99 -8.00
C VAL A 246 -7.45 -1.89 -7.43
N PHE A 247 -7.82 -1.30 -6.29
CA PHE A 247 -6.95 -0.34 -5.61
C PHE A 247 -5.90 -1.07 -4.77
N GLN A 248 -4.65 -0.60 -4.85
CA GLN A 248 -3.61 -0.96 -3.91
C GLN A 248 -3.58 0.10 -2.81
N ASN A 249 -3.56 -0.34 -1.56
CA ASN A 249 -3.62 0.52 -0.38
C ASN A 249 -2.38 0.34 0.49
N TYR A 250 -1.92 1.41 1.15
CA TYR A 250 -0.83 1.40 2.11
C TYR A 250 -0.98 2.51 3.15
N LEU A 251 -0.40 2.33 4.32
CA LEU A 251 -0.31 3.38 5.34
C LEU A 251 0.78 4.39 5.02
N ARG A 252 1.89 3.90 4.47
CA ARG A 252 3.03 4.67 3.99
C ARG A 252 3.73 3.92 2.85
N ASN A 253 4.44 4.67 2.04
CA ASN A 253 5.34 4.14 1.02
C ASN A 253 6.77 4.71 1.20
N ARG A 254 7.61 4.64 0.21
CA ARG A 254 8.97 5.23 0.23
C ARG A 254 8.99 6.76 0.08
N ASN A 255 7.89 7.34 -0.37
CA ASN A 255 7.73 8.77 -0.52
C ASN A 255 7.13 9.38 0.75
N THR A 256 6.75 10.62 0.68
CA THR A 256 6.12 11.37 1.75
C THR A 256 4.60 11.13 1.80
N VAL A 257 3.98 11.47 2.92
CA VAL A 257 2.54 11.67 2.99
C VAL A 257 2.24 13.05 2.39
N ARG A 258 1.64 13.04 1.20
CA ARG A 258 1.11 14.23 0.55
C ARG A 258 -0.32 14.48 0.99
N TRP A 259 -0.66 15.76 1.17
CA TRP A 259 -2.02 16.15 1.56
C TRP A 259 -2.92 16.33 0.35
N ASN A 260 -3.29 15.23 -0.29
CA ASN A 260 -4.25 15.20 -1.40
C ASN A 260 -5.68 15.09 -0.86
N LEU A 261 -6.15 16.14 -0.12
CA LEU A 261 -7.42 16.12 0.58
C LEU A 261 -8.53 16.79 -0.25
N ASP A 262 -9.79 16.32 -0.11
CA ASP A 262 -10.97 16.94 -0.73
C ASP A 262 -11.32 18.27 -0.03
N TYR A 263 -10.58 19.35 -0.36
CA TYR A 263 -10.82 20.66 0.22
C TYR A 263 -12.17 21.28 -0.19
N GLU A 264 -12.78 20.85 -1.27
CA GLU A 264 -14.15 21.28 -1.60
C GLU A 264 -15.16 20.76 -0.57
N PHE A 265 -14.95 19.55 -0.09
CA PHE A 265 -15.73 19.01 1.03
C PHE A 265 -15.41 19.71 2.35
N LEU A 266 -14.15 19.90 2.66
CA LEU A 266 -13.68 20.50 3.92
C LEU A 266 -14.10 21.96 4.06
N LYS A 267 -14.22 22.72 2.99
CA LYS A 267 -14.78 24.08 2.98
C LYS A 267 -16.19 24.16 3.60
N GLY A 268 -16.99 23.11 3.46
CA GLY A 268 -18.29 23.01 4.13
C GLY A 268 -18.23 23.05 5.65
N SER A 269 -17.07 22.71 6.23
CA SER A 269 -16.77 22.82 7.67
C SER A 269 -15.89 24.03 8.00
N PHE A 270 -15.81 25.03 7.12
CA PHE A 270 -15.01 26.25 7.25
C PHE A 270 -13.49 26.00 7.39
N ILE A 271 -12.99 24.89 6.87
CA ILE A 271 -11.56 24.54 6.89
C ILE A 271 -10.88 25.19 5.69
N THR A 272 -9.81 25.94 5.96
CA THR A 272 -8.96 26.61 4.96
C THR A 272 -7.70 25.77 4.72
N GLU A 273 -7.34 25.53 3.47
CA GLU A 273 -6.29 24.60 3.04
C GLU A 273 -4.92 24.86 3.69
N GLY A 274 -4.34 26.05 3.54
CA GLY A 274 -3.00 26.35 4.04
C GLY A 274 -2.84 26.09 5.54
N PRO A 275 -3.59 26.81 6.41
CA PRO A 275 -3.49 26.60 7.86
C PRO A 275 -3.84 25.18 8.31
N HIS A 276 -4.69 24.48 7.55
CA HIS A 276 -5.03 23.08 7.86
C HIS A 276 -3.85 22.14 7.55
N ARG A 277 -3.19 22.28 6.40
CA ARG A 277 -1.98 21.53 6.08
C ARG A 277 -0.86 21.78 7.09
N ASP A 278 -0.68 23.03 7.51
CA ASP A 278 0.28 23.39 8.55
C ASP A 278 -0.01 22.65 9.86
N TYR A 279 -1.28 22.66 10.31
CA TYR A 279 -1.71 21.91 11.48
C TYR A 279 -1.41 20.41 11.37
N LEU A 280 -1.74 19.78 10.24
CA LEU A 280 -1.51 18.35 10.02
C LEU A 280 -0.01 18.01 10.09
N ASN A 281 0.82 18.80 9.44
CA ASN A 281 2.26 18.64 9.46
C ASN A 281 2.84 18.85 10.87
N GLU A 282 2.44 19.92 11.56
CA GLU A 282 2.91 20.21 12.92
C GLU A 282 2.45 19.16 13.94
N PHE A 283 1.21 18.66 13.81
CA PHE A 283 0.71 17.59 14.66
C PHE A 283 1.51 16.33 14.48
N LEU A 284 1.65 15.86 13.24
CA LEU A 284 2.33 14.58 12.96
C LEU A 284 3.86 14.68 13.06
N ALA A 285 4.44 15.87 12.96
CA ALA A 285 5.85 16.08 13.31
C ALA A 285 6.12 16.17 14.83
N GLY A 286 5.07 16.14 15.64
CA GLY A 286 5.22 16.23 17.11
C GLY A 286 5.49 17.63 17.64
N ILE A 287 5.29 18.68 16.83
CA ILE A 287 5.48 20.08 17.19
C ILE A 287 4.26 20.60 17.97
N PHE A 288 3.07 20.15 17.60
CA PHE A 288 1.83 20.55 18.25
C PHE A 288 1.77 20.02 19.70
N PRO A 289 1.33 20.80 20.70
CA PRO A 289 1.44 20.45 22.12
C PRO A 289 0.81 19.11 22.50
N ASP A 290 -0.34 18.76 21.93
CA ASP A 290 -1.10 17.55 22.24
C ASP A 290 -0.76 16.36 21.32
N SER A 291 0.25 16.51 20.46
CA SER A 291 0.66 15.43 19.58
C SER A 291 1.37 14.31 20.35
N PHE A 292 1.13 13.11 19.92
CA PHE A 292 1.88 11.91 20.31
C PHE A 292 2.87 11.46 19.22
N ALA A 293 2.77 11.99 18.02
CA ALA A 293 3.55 11.56 16.86
C ALA A 293 4.99 12.08 16.87
N ARG A 294 5.84 11.44 16.08
CA ARG A 294 7.21 11.86 15.78
C ARG A 294 7.51 11.66 14.29
N GLY A 295 7.21 12.67 13.48
CA GLY A 295 7.58 12.74 12.08
C GLY A 295 8.54 13.88 11.79
N GLU A 296 8.87 14.07 10.51
CA GLU A 296 9.60 15.23 10.01
C GLU A 296 8.89 15.86 8.82
N ILE A 297 8.91 17.19 8.74
CA ILE A 297 8.35 17.92 7.61
C ILE A 297 9.38 17.93 6.48
N TYR A 298 8.96 17.52 5.30
CA TYR A 298 9.70 17.63 4.05
C TYR A 298 9.08 18.73 3.20
N VAL A 299 9.90 19.66 2.72
CA VAL A 299 9.48 20.66 1.74
C VAL A 299 9.88 20.14 0.36
N ASN A 300 8.89 19.86 -0.46
CA ASN A 300 9.13 19.37 -1.82
C ASN A 300 9.76 20.49 -2.65
N PRO A 301 10.97 20.32 -3.21
CA PRO A 301 11.67 21.37 -3.93
C PRO A 301 11.02 21.74 -5.27
N GLU A 302 10.16 20.90 -5.82
CA GLU A 302 9.48 21.13 -7.10
C GLU A 302 8.16 21.88 -6.93
N THR A 303 7.40 21.55 -5.87
CA THR A 303 6.06 22.12 -5.62
C THR A 303 6.05 23.17 -4.53
N GLU A 304 7.13 23.29 -3.73
CA GLU A 304 7.23 24.11 -2.52
C GLU A 304 6.20 23.72 -1.44
N GLU A 305 5.51 22.61 -1.59
CA GLU A 305 4.54 22.10 -0.63
C GLU A 305 5.22 21.36 0.52
N SER A 306 4.67 21.53 1.72
CA SER A 306 5.10 20.81 2.91
C SER A 306 4.36 19.46 2.99
N GLU A 307 5.13 18.39 3.09
CA GLU A 307 4.72 17.00 3.16
C GLU A 307 5.30 16.35 4.42
N LEU A 308 4.83 15.18 4.81
CA LEU A 308 5.26 14.51 6.04
C LEU A 308 6.08 13.25 5.77
N CYS A 309 7.13 13.04 6.59
CA CYS A 309 7.91 11.81 6.67
C CYS A 309 7.76 11.16 8.06
N GLY A 310 7.73 9.83 8.11
CA GLY A 310 7.73 9.08 9.36
C GLY A 310 7.38 7.60 9.14
N THR A 311 7.84 6.74 10.05
CA THR A 311 7.36 5.34 10.11
C THR A 311 5.99 5.29 10.77
N THR A 312 5.19 4.26 10.46
CA THR A 312 3.85 4.10 11.06
C THR A 312 3.91 4.07 12.58
N ALA A 313 4.85 3.32 13.15
CA ALA A 313 5.06 3.20 14.59
C ALA A 313 5.41 4.55 15.27
N SER A 314 6.25 5.37 14.61
CA SER A 314 6.62 6.69 15.14
C SER A 314 5.46 7.69 15.04
N LEU A 315 4.69 7.64 13.96
CA LEU A 315 3.49 8.48 13.79
C LEU A 315 2.33 8.04 14.69
N ALA A 316 2.23 6.76 15.04
CA ALA A 316 1.26 6.22 16.00
C ALA A 316 1.65 6.47 17.47
N GLY A 317 2.82 7.07 17.72
CA GLY A 317 3.25 7.53 19.05
C GLY A 317 4.16 6.57 19.81
N ILE A 318 4.46 5.39 19.30
CA ILE A 318 5.32 4.40 19.98
C ILE A 318 6.68 5.02 20.32
N GLU A 319 7.31 5.68 19.34
CA GLU A 319 8.64 6.27 19.51
C GLU A 319 8.67 7.34 20.61
N ARG A 320 7.67 8.22 20.65
CA ARG A 320 7.60 9.26 21.66
C ARG A 320 7.44 8.70 23.06
N PHE A 321 6.50 7.78 23.24
CA PHE A 321 6.23 7.19 24.55
C PHE A 321 7.38 6.29 25.04
N ASP A 322 8.05 5.59 24.13
CA ASP A 322 9.23 4.80 24.47
C ASP A 322 10.39 5.71 24.93
N TYR A 323 10.64 6.80 24.22
CA TYR A 323 11.64 7.81 24.61
C TYR A 323 11.34 8.46 25.96
N GLU A 324 10.08 8.69 26.29
CA GLU A 324 9.63 9.26 27.57
C GLU A 324 9.60 8.21 28.70
N GLY A 325 9.83 6.91 28.42
CA GLY A 325 9.72 5.82 29.37
C GLY A 325 8.28 5.55 29.82
N ASN A 326 7.29 6.00 29.06
CA ASN A 326 5.87 5.85 29.34
C ASN A 326 5.33 4.53 28.76
N MET A 327 5.41 3.44 29.53
CA MET A 327 5.00 2.09 29.09
C MET A 327 3.50 1.96 28.81
N GLU A 328 2.66 2.73 29.49
CA GLU A 328 1.22 2.79 29.20
C GLU A 328 0.99 3.47 27.85
N GLY A 329 1.69 4.57 27.59
CA GLY A 329 1.70 5.25 26.29
C GLY A 329 2.19 4.33 25.17
N VAL A 330 3.29 3.58 25.38
CA VAL A 330 3.78 2.57 24.43
C VAL A 330 2.70 1.54 24.12
N SER A 331 2.01 1.02 25.13
CA SER A 331 0.92 0.06 24.93
C SER A 331 -0.25 0.64 24.14
N ARG A 332 -0.58 1.91 24.34
CA ARG A 332 -1.58 2.63 23.53
C ARG A 332 -1.11 2.85 22.10
N GLY A 333 0.15 3.25 21.92
CA GLY A 333 0.76 3.42 20.59
C GLY A 333 0.76 2.13 19.78
N ILE A 334 1.13 0.99 20.40
CA ILE A 334 1.06 -0.33 19.75
C ILE A 334 -0.36 -0.67 19.34
N ARG A 335 -1.35 -0.44 20.22
CA ARG A 335 -2.76 -0.69 19.90
C ARG A 335 -3.21 0.15 18.71
N TYR A 336 -2.78 1.42 18.66
CA TYR A 336 -3.12 2.31 17.56
C TYR A 336 -2.46 1.89 16.26
N ASP A 337 -1.18 1.56 16.28
CA ASP A 337 -0.44 1.05 15.13
C ASP A 337 -1.12 -0.21 14.54
N VAL A 338 -1.46 -1.16 15.39
CA VAL A 338 -2.20 -2.37 15.00
C VAL A 338 -3.60 -2.04 14.46
N ALA A 339 -4.31 -1.06 15.04
CA ALA A 339 -5.63 -0.64 14.55
C ALA A 339 -5.55 0.01 13.16
N LEU A 340 -4.50 0.81 12.87
CA LEU A 340 -4.27 1.38 11.55
C LEU A 340 -3.99 0.29 10.50
N HIS A 341 -3.18 -0.70 10.84
CA HIS A 341 -2.94 -1.86 9.97
C HIS A 341 -4.19 -2.73 9.80
N ALA A 342 -4.98 -2.93 10.85
CA ALA A 342 -6.27 -3.63 10.76
C ALA A 342 -7.23 -2.90 9.81
N LEU A 343 -7.26 -1.57 9.84
CA LEU A 343 -8.04 -0.79 8.88
C LEU A 343 -7.54 -1.04 7.45
N LEU A 344 -6.23 -0.91 7.21
CA LEU A 344 -5.62 -1.19 5.91
C LEU A 344 -6.02 -2.58 5.38
N LEU A 345 -5.92 -3.60 6.24
CA LEU A 345 -6.24 -5.00 5.91
C LEU A 345 -7.74 -5.25 5.69
N SER A 346 -8.62 -4.42 6.24
CA SER A 346 -10.08 -4.56 6.09
C SER A 346 -10.65 -3.86 4.85
N LEU A 347 -9.92 -2.92 4.26
CA LEU A 347 -10.40 -2.17 3.10
C LEU A 347 -10.44 -3.03 1.83
N PRO A 348 -11.32 -2.71 0.86
CA PRO A 348 -11.28 -3.31 -0.48
C PRO A 348 -9.95 -3.08 -1.16
N GLY A 349 -9.52 -4.06 -1.97
CA GLY A 349 -8.28 -3.95 -2.72
C GLY A 349 -7.13 -4.75 -2.12
N ILE A 350 -5.91 -4.35 -2.45
CA ILE A 350 -4.67 -5.04 -2.10
C ILE A 350 -3.91 -4.22 -1.05
N PRO A 351 -3.87 -4.64 0.22
CA PRO A 351 -3.03 -4.00 1.23
C PRO A 351 -1.57 -4.33 0.98
N VAL A 352 -0.70 -3.32 1.13
CA VAL A 352 0.76 -3.49 1.06
C VAL A 352 1.38 -2.86 2.30
N LEU A 353 2.13 -3.65 3.05
CA LEU A 353 2.93 -3.21 4.18
C LEU A 353 4.32 -2.79 3.69
N ARG A 354 4.87 -1.72 4.23
CA ARG A 354 6.28 -1.39 4.04
C ARG A 354 7.12 -2.17 5.03
N SER A 355 8.23 -2.76 4.56
CA SER A 355 9.17 -3.49 5.45
C SER A 355 9.58 -2.63 6.64
N GLY A 356 9.53 -3.20 7.83
CA GLY A 356 9.74 -2.55 9.12
C GLY A 356 8.43 -2.24 9.86
N ASP A 357 7.29 -2.06 9.18
CA ASP A 357 6.00 -1.83 9.83
C ASP A 357 5.57 -3.07 10.64
N GLU A 358 5.84 -4.27 10.12
CA GLU A 358 5.50 -5.54 10.74
C GLU A 358 6.22 -5.79 12.09
N VAL A 359 7.28 -5.04 12.36
CA VAL A 359 8.02 -5.09 13.64
C VAL A 359 8.04 -3.75 14.37
N GLY A 360 7.24 -2.79 13.92
CA GLY A 360 7.17 -1.45 14.52
C GLY A 360 8.52 -0.72 14.49
N GLN A 361 9.24 -0.80 13.37
CA GLN A 361 10.52 -0.09 13.19
C GLN A 361 10.30 1.41 13.32
N LEU A 362 11.08 2.06 14.19
CA LEU A 362 11.02 3.49 14.44
C LEU A 362 11.80 4.29 13.38
N ASN A 363 11.67 5.59 13.42
CA ASN A 363 12.42 6.51 12.57
C ASN A 363 13.93 6.35 12.71
N ASP A 364 14.65 6.47 11.60
CA ASP A 364 16.12 6.43 11.55
C ASP A 364 16.69 7.82 11.36
N TYR A 365 17.22 8.40 12.43
CA TYR A 365 17.84 9.74 12.41
C TYR A 365 19.30 9.72 11.96
N THR A 366 19.89 8.55 11.69
CA THR A 366 21.31 8.45 11.29
C THR A 366 21.58 9.10 9.94
N TYR A 367 20.56 9.23 9.09
CA TYR A 367 20.67 9.92 7.81
C TYR A 367 21.19 11.36 7.94
N LYS A 368 20.92 12.06 9.08
CA LYS A 368 21.37 13.44 9.33
C LYS A 368 22.90 13.57 9.41
N THR A 369 23.59 12.48 9.67
CA THR A 369 25.05 12.42 9.74
C THR A 369 25.71 11.99 8.43
N ASP A 370 24.91 11.50 7.47
CA ASP A 370 25.36 11.14 6.12
C ASP A 370 25.15 12.32 5.17
N LEU A 371 26.25 12.94 4.72
CA LEU A 371 26.21 14.12 3.86
C LEU A 371 25.45 13.90 2.54
N SER A 372 25.35 12.66 2.06
CA SER A 372 24.62 12.33 0.84
C SER A 372 23.11 12.24 1.06
N LYS A 373 22.66 12.08 2.31
CA LYS A 373 21.27 11.87 2.70
C LYS A 373 20.68 13.00 3.53
N ALA A 374 21.52 13.74 4.25
CA ALA A 374 21.12 14.74 5.27
C ALA A 374 20.15 15.83 4.78
N ALA A 375 20.14 16.11 3.48
CA ALA A 375 19.24 17.09 2.87
C ALA A 375 17.84 16.52 2.54
N ASP A 376 17.63 15.23 2.68
CA ASP A 376 16.37 14.57 2.29
C ASP A 376 15.73 13.82 3.48
N PRO A 377 14.75 14.43 4.16
CA PRO A 377 14.05 13.82 5.30
C PRO A 377 13.34 12.49 4.99
N ARG A 378 13.15 12.10 3.73
CA ARG A 378 12.55 10.81 3.38
C ARG A 378 13.40 9.63 3.88
N TRP A 379 14.69 9.83 4.09
CA TRP A 379 15.56 8.83 4.71
C TRP A 379 15.20 8.52 6.17
N LEU A 380 14.42 9.37 6.83
CA LEU A 380 13.90 9.12 8.18
C LEU A 380 13.15 7.78 8.27
N HIS A 381 12.34 7.47 7.26
CA HIS A 381 11.50 6.27 7.23
C HIS A 381 11.94 5.24 6.16
N ASN A 382 13.04 5.53 5.44
CA ASN A 382 13.66 4.63 4.48
C ASN A 382 15.03 4.13 4.98
N GLY A 383 15.22 4.05 6.29
CA GLY A 383 16.41 3.47 6.90
C GLY A 383 16.52 1.96 6.66
N ARG A 384 17.71 1.43 6.88
CA ARG A 384 17.94 -0.02 6.77
C ARG A 384 17.04 -0.81 7.71
N PHE A 385 16.58 -1.97 7.24
CA PHE A 385 15.81 -2.89 8.07
C PHE A 385 16.63 -3.39 9.26
N ASN A 386 16.08 -3.27 10.46
CA ASN A 386 16.78 -3.62 11.69
C ASN A 386 16.55 -5.08 12.07
N TRP A 387 17.35 -5.98 11.51
CA TRP A 387 17.29 -7.42 11.81
C TRP A 387 17.54 -7.76 13.29
N ALA A 388 18.25 -6.91 14.03
CA ALA A 388 18.47 -7.13 15.47
C ALA A 388 17.17 -6.93 16.24
N LEU A 389 16.40 -5.89 15.92
CA LEU A 389 15.05 -5.68 16.48
C LEU A 389 14.05 -6.74 16.00
N ALA A 390 14.08 -7.08 14.73
CA ALA A 390 13.15 -8.06 14.15
C ALA A 390 13.25 -9.45 14.81
N ARG A 391 14.39 -9.80 15.41
CA ARG A 391 14.53 -11.04 16.19
C ARG A 391 13.63 -11.07 17.43
N ASN A 392 13.31 -9.91 17.99
CA ASN A 392 12.46 -9.81 19.18
C ASN A 392 10.98 -10.15 18.89
N ARG A 393 10.59 -10.30 17.62
CA ARG A 393 9.21 -10.69 17.23
C ARG A 393 8.74 -12.01 17.85
N ALA A 394 9.68 -12.89 18.20
CA ALA A 394 9.37 -14.15 18.86
C ALA A 394 8.95 -13.99 20.34
N ASP A 395 9.21 -12.81 20.94
CA ASP A 395 8.87 -12.51 22.34
C ASP A 395 7.66 -11.57 22.39
N ALA A 396 6.52 -12.11 22.79
CA ALA A 396 5.25 -11.40 22.86
C ALA A 396 5.21 -10.24 23.88
N GLU A 397 6.19 -10.11 24.76
CA GLU A 397 6.30 -9.00 25.70
C GLU A 397 6.99 -7.77 25.10
N THR A 398 7.70 -7.93 23.99
CA THR A 398 8.39 -6.84 23.30
C THR A 398 7.43 -6.04 22.39
N ILE A 399 7.81 -4.83 22.06
CA ILE A 399 7.07 -4.00 21.07
C ILE A 399 6.95 -4.78 19.75
N GLN A 400 8.08 -5.34 19.26
CA GLN A 400 8.18 -6.07 18.01
C GLN A 400 7.27 -7.31 18.00
N GLY A 401 7.30 -8.10 19.09
CA GLY A 401 6.49 -9.30 19.17
C GLY A 401 5.00 -9.02 19.28
N ARG A 402 4.63 -7.97 20.01
CA ARG A 402 3.21 -7.55 20.13
C ARG A 402 2.64 -7.10 18.79
N ILE A 403 3.38 -6.30 18.01
CA ILE A 403 2.95 -5.85 16.69
C ILE A 403 2.92 -7.03 15.73
N PHE A 404 4.04 -7.78 15.62
CA PHE A 404 4.18 -8.89 14.68
C PHE A 404 3.08 -9.94 14.84
N ASN A 405 2.85 -10.42 16.07
CA ASN A 405 1.84 -11.44 16.33
C ASN A 405 0.42 -10.92 16.05
N SER A 406 0.15 -9.62 16.32
CA SER A 406 -1.15 -9.03 16.00
C SER A 406 -1.38 -8.95 14.50
N LEU A 407 -0.38 -8.54 13.72
CA LEU A 407 -0.48 -8.45 12.27
C LEU A 407 -0.59 -9.85 11.64
N GLU A 408 0.21 -10.81 12.08
CA GLU A 408 0.13 -12.22 11.62
C GLU A 408 -1.27 -12.80 11.85
N GLN A 409 -1.88 -12.52 13.00
CA GLN A 409 -3.26 -12.93 13.28
C GLN A 409 -4.26 -12.28 12.31
N LEU A 410 -4.17 -10.97 12.09
CA LEU A 410 -5.05 -10.23 11.18
C LEU A 410 -4.95 -10.72 9.74
N GLU A 411 -3.74 -10.95 9.27
CA GLU A 411 -3.48 -11.44 7.92
C GLU A 411 -3.95 -12.88 7.74
N SER A 412 -3.81 -13.72 8.77
CA SER A 412 -4.35 -15.08 8.78
C SER A 412 -5.87 -15.10 8.73
N ILE A 413 -6.53 -14.20 9.46
CA ILE A 413 -7.99 -14.01 9.40
C ILE A 413 -8.39 -13.54 7.99
N ARG A 414 -7.71 -12.53 7.45
CA ARG A 414 -7.98 -12.02 6.10
C ARG A 414 -7.88 -13.12 5.04
N ALA A 415 -6.85 -13.94 5.10
CA ALA A 415 -6.64 -15.02 4.13
C ALA A 415 -7.72 -16.12 4.20
N SER A 416 -8.40 -16.28 5.35
CA SER A 416 -9.37 -17.35 5.58
C SER A 416 -10.81 -16.99 5.20
N HIS A 417 -11.12 -15.71 4.91
CA HIS A 417 -12.47 -15.24 4.65
C HIS A 417 -12.62 -14.54 3.30
N SER A 418 -13.60 -15.00 2.50
CA SER A 418 -13.86 -14.47 1.15
C SER A 418 -14.35 -13.03 1.12
N VAL A 419 -14.90 -12.54 2.22
CA VAL A 419 -15.36 -11.15 2.36
C VAL A 419 -14.23 -10.14 2.22
N PHE A 420 -12.96 -10.54 2.40
CA PHE A 420 -11.80 -9.68 2.19
C PHE A 420 -11.30 -9.64 0.74
N ALA A 421 -11.93 -10.37 -0.20
CA ALA A 421 -11.53 -10.32 -1.60
C ALA A 421 -11.59 -8.88 -2.15
N PRO A 422 -10.66 -8.46 -3.03
CA PRO A 422 -10.57 -7.09 -3.54
C PRO A 422 -11.86 -6.55 -4.17
N GLU A 423 -12.67 -7.41 -4.79
CA GLU A 423 -13.92 -7.03 -5.45
C GLU A 423 -15.08 -6.74 -4.48
N VAL A 424 -14.98 -7.18 -3.23
CA VAL A 424 -16.04 -6.95 -2.24
C VAL A 424 -15.93 -5.52 -1.73
N SER A 425 -16.88 -4.67 -2.10
CA SER A 425 -16.92 -3.25 -1.69
C SER A 425 -17.04 -3.09 -0.18
N ALA A 426 -16.66 -1.92 0.33
CA ALA A 426 -16.92 -1.49 1.68
C ALA A 426 -17.81 -0.26 1.67
N HIS A 427 -18.80 -0.21 2.57
CA HIS A 427 -19.63 0.95 2.81
C HIS A 427 -19.52 1.35 4.27
N THR A 428 -19.63 2.66 4.54
CA THR A 428 -19.55 3.13 5.92
C THR A 428 -20.90 3.04 6.62
N LEU A 429 -20.85 2.80 7.94
CA LEU A 429 -22.03 2.81 8.81
C LEU A 429 -22.02 4.06 9.68
N GLU A 430 -23.21 4.58 10.01
CA GLU A 430 -23.32 5.70 10.93
C GLU A 430 -23.02 5.27 12.36
N THR A 431 -22.17 6.00 13.07
CA THR A 431 -21.75 5.70 14.44
C THR A 431 -22.13 6.78 15.45
N TRP A 432 -22.65 7.94 14.99
CA TRP A 432 -22.98 9.13 15.78
C TRP A 432 -21.79 9.76 16.54
N GLU A 433 -20.58 9.23 16.33
CA GLU A 433 -19.33 9.69 16.94
C GLU A 433 -18.29 9.99 15.86
N LYS A 434 -17.77 11.22 15.82
CA LYS A 434 -16.82 11.67 14.81
C LYS A 434 -15.53 10.87 14.75
N ALA A 435 -15.08 10.39 15.90
CA ALA A 435 -13.82 9.66 16.03
C ALA A 435 -13.96 8.15 15.76
N LEU A 436 -15.18 7.68 15.49
CA LEU A 436 -15.44 6.29 15.15
C LEU A 436 -15.65 6.13 13.64
N LEU A 437 -14.93 5.21 13.05
CA LEU A 437 -15.19 4.70 11.71
C LEU A 437 -15.79 3.30 11.84
N ALA A 438 -16.97 3.09 11.29
CA ALA A 438 -17.52 1.75 11.08
C ALA A 438 -17.72 1.52 9.60
N LEU A 439 -17.34 0.34 9.12
CA LEU A 439 -17.54 -0.08 7.74
C LEU A 439 -18.10 -1.50 7.69
N VAL A 440 -18.85 -1.79 6.64
CA VAL A 440 -19.41 -3.11 6.36
C VAL A 440 -18.94 -3.61 5.01
N ARG A 441 -18.58 -4.89 4.95
CA ARG A 441 -18.35 -5.65 3.72
C ARG A 441 -19.24 -6.88 3.73
N GLU A 442 -19.76 -7.26 2.57
CA GLU A 442 -20.78 -8.29 2.54
C GLU A 442 -20.70 -9.15 1.28
N THR A 443 -20.81 -10.46 1.47
CA THR A 443 -20.96 -11.47 0.42
C THR A 443 -22.28 -12.23 0.62
N SER A 444 -22.58 -13.18 -0.24
CA SER A 444 -23.72 -14.05 -0.06
C SER A 444 -23.64 -14.97 1.17
N LYS A 445 -22.43 -15.12 1.76
CA LYS A 445 -22.17 -16.06 2.88
C LYS A 445 -21.73 -15.36 4.16
N GLU A 446 -21.11 -14.20 4.06
CA GLU A 446 -20.43 -13.50 5.15
C GLU A 446 -20.81 -12.02 5.17
N LYS A 447 -21.00 -11.46 6.36
CA LYS A 447 -21.12 -10.04 6.59
C LYS A 447 -20.11 -9.64 7.68
N LEU A 448 -19.17 -8.79 7.31
CA LEU A 448 -18.10 -8.30 8.17
C LEU A 448 -18.37 -6.84 8.51
N ILE A 449 -18.37 -6.51 9.81
CA ILE A 449 -18.42 -5.14 10.32
C ILE A 449 -17.09 -4.87 11.01
N CYS A 450 -16.38 -3.82 10.57
CA CYS A 450 -15.15 -3.36 11.20
C CYS A 450 -15.36 -2.00 11.83
N ILE A 451 -14.95 -1.81 13.09
CA ILE A 451 -15.10 -0.55 13.80
C ILE A 451 -13.77 -0.13 14.38
N TYR A 452 -13.39 1.13 14.17
CA TYR A 452 -12.11 1.73 14.57
C TYR A 452 -12.34 2.98 15.40
N ASN A 453 -11.58 3.14 16.49
CA ASN A 453 -11.64 4.29 17.37
C ASN A 453 -10.34 5.11 17.24
N PHE A 454 -10.44 6.29 16.66
CA PHE A 454 -9.30 7.23 16.48
C PHE A 454 -9.11 8.16 17.69
N SER A 455 -9.89 8.00 18.77
CA SER A 455 -9.76 8.82 19.96
C SER A 455 -8.97 8.13 21.07
N ASP A 456 -8.48 8.94 22.00
CA ASP A 456 -7.78 8.53 23.21
C ASP A 456 -8.71 8.12 24.37
N GLN A 457 -10.01 7.94 24.09
CA GLN A 457 -11.03 7.53 25.03
C GLN A 457 -11.79 6.31 24.50
N ASP A 458 -12.23 5.45 25.41
CA ASP A 458 -13.13 4.37 25.08
C ASP A 458 -14.46 4.96 24.58
N LYS A 459 -15.00 4.38 23.53
CA LYS A 459 -16.22 4.84 22.86
C LYS A 459 -17.18 3.68 22.63
N VAL A 460 -18.46 4.01 22.53
CA VAL A 460 -19.51 3.07 22.13
C VAL A 460 -19.97 3.41 20.73
N ALA A 461 -19.82 2.47 19.81
CA ALA A 461 -20.37 2.58 18.47
C ALA A 461 -21.85 2.14 18.49
N TRP A 462 -22.75 3.05 18.21
CA TRP A 462 -24.16 2.77 18.03
C TRP A 462 -24.43 2.54 16.55
N ILE A 463 -24.39 1.27 16.12
CA ILE A 463 -24.69 0.88 14.75
C ILE A 463 -26.04 0.16 14.74
N ASN A 464 -26.94 0.54 13.82
CA ASN A 464 -28.30 0.00 13.79
C ASN A 464 -28.37 -1.33 13.02
N GLU A 465 -27.49 -2.29 13.39
CA GLU A 465 -27.44 -3.61 12.78
C GLU A 465 -28.19 -4.64 13.65
N GLN A 466 -29.15 -5.31 13.03
CA GLN A 466 -30.08 -6.21 13.73
C GLN A 466 -30.02 -7.67 13.23
N ASP A 467 -29.01 -8.00 12.41
CA ASP A 467 -28.93 -9.30 11.72
C ASP A 467 -28.54 -10.48 12.64
N GLY A 468 -28.59 -10.31 13.95
CA GLY A 468 -28.33 -11.38 14.91
C GLY A 468 -26.98 -11.29 15.61
N THR A 469 -26.41 -12.44 15.95
CA THR A 469 -25.17 -12.52 16.70
C THR A 469 -23.96 -12.51 15.79
N TYR A 470 -22.97 -11.70 16.15
CA TYR A 470 -21.69 -11.59 15.44
C TYR A 470 -20.59 -12.24 16.28
N THR A 471 -19.59 -12.78 15.60
CA THR A 471 -18.36 -13.29 16.23
C THR A 471 -17.25 -12.28 16.08
N ASP A 472 -16.64 -11.85 17.16
CA ASP A 472 -15.38 -11.10 17.14
C ASP A 472 -14.27 -12.02 16.62
N LEU A 473 -13.73 -11.71 15.45
CA LEU A 473 -12.76 -12.57 14.75
C LEU A 473 -11.42 -12.70 15.47
N LEU A 474 -11.07 -11.75 16.35
CA LEU A 474 -9.81 -11.79 17.09
C LEU A 474 -9.93 -12.65 18.36
N THR A 475 -11.09 -12.63 19.02
CA THR A 475 -11.28 -13.28 20.31
C THR A 475 -12.19 -14.51 20.27
N GLY A 476 -12.96 -14.69 19.20
CA GLY A 476 -13.98 -15.73 19.05
C GLY A 476 -15.24 -15.49 19.90
N VAL A 477 -15.33 -14.35 20.58
CA VAL A 477 -16.46 -14.04 21.47
C VAL A 477 -17.68 -13.59 20.66
N GLN A 478 -18.84 -14.13 21.03
CA GLN A 478 -20.12 -13.71 20.45
C GLN A 478 -20.53 -12.33 20.99
N ARG A 479 -20.97 -11.44 20.10
CA ARG A 479 -21.37 -10.07 20.42
C ARG A 479 -22.64 -9.66 19.70
N ASP A 480 -23.38 -8.75 20.30
CA ASP A 480 -24.41 -7.96 19.65
C ASP A 480 -23.72 -6.78 18.94
N ALA A 481 -24.13 -6.48 17.70
CA ALA A 481 -23.57 -5.38 16.93
C ALA A 481 -24.32 -4.05 17.08
N GLN A 482 -25.35 -3.95 17.95
CA GLN A 482 -26.12 -2.71 18.11
C GLN A 482 -25.35 -1.63 18.88
N ALA A 483 -24.66 -2.03 19.94
CA ALA A 483 -23.89 -1.14 20.82
C ALA A 483 -22.54 -1.81 21.15
N VAL A 484 -21.49 -1.38 20.49
CA VAL A 484 -20.17 -2.02 20.59
C VAL A 484 -19.19 -1.09 21.25
N GLU A 485 -18.64 -1.52 22.40
CA GLU A 485 -17.56 -0.80 23.08
C GLU A 485 -16.24 -1.01 22.34
N ILE A 486 -15.58 0.11 21.98
CA ILE A 486 -14.27 0.12 21.31
C ILE A 486 -13.29 0.88 22.20
N PRO A 487 -12.21 0.23 22.66
CA PRO A 487 -11.21 0.89 23.49
C PRO A 487 -10.53 2.05 22.75
N ALA A 488 -9.95 2.97 23.52
CA ALA A 488 -9.13 4.05 22.98
C ALA A 488 -8.08 3.53 22.01
N PHE A 489 -8.00 4.13 20.81
CA PHE A 489 -7.10 3.70 19.74
C PHE A 489 -7.22 2.22 19.36
N GLY A 490 -8.38 1.62 19.58
CA GLY A 490 -8.63 0.21 19.31
C GLY A 490 -9.58 -0.01 18.14
N PHE A 491 -9.84 -1.28 17.88
CA PHE A 491 -10.74 -1.71 16.80
C PHE A 491 -11.38 -3.06 17.15
N ILE A 492 -12.36 -3.46 16.33
CA ILE A 492 -12.99 -4.79 16.38
C ILE A 492 -13.41 -5.22 14.97
N TRP A 493 -13.31 -6.50 14.68
CA TRP A 493 -13.83 -7.15 13.48
C TRP A 493 -14.94 -8.14 13.86
N LEU A 494 -16.15 -7.84 13.47
CA LEU A 494 -17.34 -8.61 13.79
C LEU A 494 -17.83 -9.33 12.53
N MET A 495 -17.91 -10.66 12.59
CA MET A 495 -18.35 -11.51 11.50
C MET A 495 -19.71 -12.15 11.80
N HIS A 496 -20.63 -12.03 10.85
CA HIS A 496 -21.86 -12.81 10.80
C HIS A 496 -21.81 -13.74 9.59
N THR A 497 -21.97 -15.03 9.84
CA THR A 497 -22.11 -16.05 8.79
C THR A 497 -23.60 -16.23 8.52
N LYS A 498 -24.02 -16.03 7.26
CA LYS A 498 -25.40 -16.10 6.80
C LYS A 498 -25.88 -17.53 6.60
#